data_0df0391e1e9d20092974af79f1e82373
#
_entry.id   0df0391e1e9d20092974af79f1e82373
#
_cell.length_a   1.000
_cell.length_b   1.000
_cell.length_c   1.000
_cell.angle_alpha   90.00
_cell.angle_beta   90.00
_cell.angle_gamma   90.00
#
_symmetry.space_group_name_H-M   'P 1'
#
loop_
_entity.id
_entity.type
_entity.pdbx_description
1 polymer ?
#
loop_
_entity_poly.entity_id
_entity_poly.type
_entity_poly.pdbx_seq_one_letter_code
_entity_poly.pdbx_strand_id
1 'polypeptide(L)'
;MRICLLGDTHFGVRNDSKAFHAYYEKFYDETFFPQLAERGVRTIIQLGDLFDRRKYINFHSLMESRRYFFDRCVEEGITLHALIGNHDIFWKESLEVNSPDLLLRDYHNVRLWQTHGTLEVDGIKIDMIPWICKDNETETFEFIKNSTSSICMGHFELSGFPLSRGVDSHDGIDYKFLSNYNRVFSGHYHTFSEHNSITYVGTPYELFWSDYQDQKKFAILDAESMKVEYVNNPHRMFYKVNYDDNCTDKLKIEDLKNMDFSKYANAYVKVVVVNKQDPYLFEKLVDEIYKVSPVDVTIVEDFTEFSETEDEDIVNQAEDTMSILSKFIDAQSLSINDPNKLKTLMRELYVEALSTENIE
;
A
#
# COMPACT_ATOMS: atom_id res chain seq x y z
N MET A 1 11.09 -18.57 -17.62
CA MET A 1 10.13 -17.46 -17.90
C MET A 1 10.22 -16.40 -16.84
N ARG A 2 10.05 -15.10 -17.24
CA ARG A 2 10.05 -13.97 -16.29
C ARG A 2 8.61 -13.56 -15.96
N ILE A 3 8.33 -13.38 -14.66
CA ILE A 3 7.03 -13.03 -14.11
C ILE A 3 7.21 -11.77 -13.27
N CYS A 4 6.37 -10.76 -13.47
CA CYS A 4 6.32 -9.60 -12.58
C CYS A 4 5.48 -9.94 -11.36
N LEU A 5 6.00 -9.66 -10.17
CA LEU A 5 5.28 -9.73 -8.91
C LEU A 5 4.96 -8.29 -8.48
N LEU A 6 3.69 -7.98 -8.43
CA LEU A 6 3.16 -6.68 -8.06
C LEU A 6 2.42 -6.81 -6.74
N GLY A 7 2.84 -6.07 -5.74
CA GLY A 7 2.14 -6.02 -4.44
C GLY A 7 0.86 -5.19 -4.51
N ASP A 8 0.36 -4.85 -3.36
CA ASP A 8 -0.93 -4.21 -3.13
C ASP A 8 -1.02 -2.87 -3.87
N THR A 9 -2.02 -2.71 -4.73
CA THR A 9 -2.16 -1.53 -5.59
C THR A 9 -3.11 -0.48 -5.02
N HIS A 10 -4.09 -0.88 -4.21
CA HIS A 10 -5.03 -0.01 -3.52
C HIS A 10 -5.59 1.12 -4.39
N PHE A 11 -6.13 0.78 -5.58
CA PHE A 11 -6.77 1.76 -6.43
C PHE A 11 -7.94 2.43 -5.71
N GLY A 12 -7.93 3.77 -5.63
CA GLY A 12 -8.92 4.55 -4.89
C GLY A 12 -8.50 4.95 -3.47
N VAL A 13 -7.23 4.76 -3.09
CA VAL A 13 -6.69 5.19 -1.80
C VAL A 13 -6.86 6.69 -1.55
N ARG A 14 -6.83 7.10 -0.28
CA ARG A 14 -6.97 8.50 0.15
C ARG A 14 -8.24 9.17 -0.40
N ASN A 15 -9.39 8.52 -0.19
CA ASN A 15 -10.69 9.01 -0.64
C ASN A 15 -10.75 9.31 -2.15
N ASP A 16 -10.22 8.38 -2.97
CA ASP A 16 -10.23 8.51 -4.43
C ASP A 16 -9.47 9.76 -4.92
N SER A 17 -8.36 10.09 -4.26
CA SER A 17 -7.59 11.30 -4.51
C SER A 17 -7.09 11.38 -5.95
N LYS A 18 -7.42 12.48 -6.63
CA LYS A 18 -6.94 12.76 -8.00
C LYS A 18 -5.41 12.86 -8.09
N ALA A 19 -4.78 13.36 -7.01
CA ALA A 19 -3.32 13.45 -6.95
C ALA A 19 -2.68 12.06 -6.92
N PHE A 20 -3.29 11.09 -6.21
CA PHE A 20 -2.83 9.71 -6.23
C PHE A 20 -3.05 9.03 -7.58
N HIS A 21 -4.16 9.28 -8.27
CA HIS A 21 -4.35 8.78 -9.64
C HIS A 21 -3.28 9.29 -10.60
N ALA A 22 -2.95 10.59 -10.54
CA ALA A 22 -1.88 11.16 -11.38
C ALA A 22 -0.49 10.58 -11.02
N TYR A 23 -0.24 10.34 -9.74
CA TYR A 23 0.98 9.70 -9.26
C TYR A 23 1.11 8.25 -9.72
N TYR A 24 0.02 7.48 -9.68
CA TYR A 24 -0.03 6.10 -10.17
C TYR A 24 0.17 6.04 -11.67
N GLU A 25 -0.55 6.87 -12.44
CA GLU A 25 -0.37 6.97 -13.88
C GLU A 25 1.09 7.23 -14.23
N LYS A 26 1.72 8.20 -13.57
CA LYS A 26 3.14 8.49 -13.78
C LYS A 26 4.05 7.28 -13.51
N PHE A 27 3.79 6.54 -12.43
CA PHE A 27 4.53 5.31 -12.13
C PHE A 27 4.35 4.25 -13.22
N TYR A 28 3.10 4.01 -13.66
CA TYR A 28 2.83 3.00 -14.68
C TYR A 28 3.42 3.39 -16.04
N ASP A 29 3.30 4.64 -16.44
CA ASP A 29 3.76 5.12 -17.74
C ASP A 29 5.28 5.28 -17.83
N GLU A 30 5.91 5.87 -16.81
CA GLU A 30 7.33 6.21 -16.86
C GLU A 30 8.25 5.08 -16.32
N THR A 31 7.71 4.17 -15.50
CA THR A 31 8.54 3.14 -14.85
C THR A 31 8.02 1.74 -15.13
N PHE A 32 6.81 1.40 -14.73
CA PHE A 32 6.35 0.02 -14.67
C PHE A 32 6.30 -0.65 -16.05
N PHE A 33 5.48 -0.16 -16.96
CA PHE A 33 5.34 -0.77 -18.29
C PHE A 33 6.64 -0.70 -19.12
N PRO A 34 7.41 0.40 -19.14
CA PRO A 34 8.70 0.42 -19.79
C PRO A 34 9.68 -0.65 -19.27
N GLN A 35 9.71 -0.85 -17.95
CA GLN A 35 10.58 -1.86 -17.34
C GLN A 35 10.13 -3.30 -17.64
N LEU A 36 8.82 -3.56 -17.77
CA LEU A 36 8.31 -4.85 -18.22
C LEU A 36 8.65 -5.11 -19.69
N ALA A 37 8.46 -4.09 -20.55
CA ALA A 37 8.75 -4.19 -21.98
C ALA A 37 10.24 -4.47 -22.23
N GLU A 38 11.15 -3.73 -21.55
CA GLU A 38 12.61 -3.92 -21.65
C GLU A 38 13.03 -5.35 -21.32
N ARG A 39 12.35 -6.00 -20.34
CA ARG A 39 12.66 -7.35 -19.87
C ARG A 39 11.86 -8.44 -20.58
N GLY A 40 10.97 -8.08 -21.49
CA GLY A 40 10.08 -9.01 -22.19
C GLY A 40 9.09 -9.73 -21.29
N VAL A 41 8.68 -9.10 -20.18
CA VAL A 41 7.72 -9.66 -19.23
C VAL A 41 6.30 -9.50 -19.79
N ARG A 42 5.54 -10.60 -19.83
CA ARG A 42 4.14 -10.66 -20.33
C ARG A 42 3.18 -11.30 -19.33
N THR A 43 3.64 -11.59 -18.13
CA THR A 43 2.83 -12.15 -17.06
C THR A 43 3.05 -11.36 -15.79
N ILE A 44 1.97 -10.86 -15.21
CA ILE A 44 1.95 -10.20 -13.90
C ILE A 44 1.19 -11.13 -12.94
N ILE A 45 1.75 -11.34 -11.75
CA ILE A 45 1.03 -11.86 -10.59
C ILE A 45 0.89 -10.71 -9.60
N GLN A 46 -0.33 -10.23 -9.44
CA GLN A 46 -0.69 -9.22 -8.45
C GLN A 46 -1.15 -9.95 -7.18
N LEU A 47 -0.57 -9.55 -6.05
CA LEU A 47 -0.58 -10.32 -4.82
C LEU A 47 -1.75 -9.98 -3.87
N GLY A 48 -2.86 -9.44 -4.39
CA GLY A 48 -4.06 -9.07 -3.62
C GLY A 48 -4.16 -7.57 -3.33
N ASP A 49 -5.28 -7.14 -2.79
CA ASP A 49 -5.60 -5.74 -2.51
C ASP A 49 -5.47 -4.84 -3.74
N LEU A 50 -6.23 -5.20 -4.79
CA LEU A 50 -6.32 -4.39 -6.02
C LEU A 50 -6.98 -3.05 -5.76
N PHE A 51 -8.09 -3.06 -5.00
CA PHE A 51 -8.86 -1.86 -4.67
C PHE A 51 -8.78 -1.55 -3.18
N ASP A 52 -8.82 -0.26 -2.85
CA ASP A 52 -8.63 0.20 -1.47
C ASP A 52 -9.83 -0.13 -0.56
N ARG A 53 -11.06 -0.09 -1.11
CA ARG A 53 -12.28 -0.21 -0.33
C ARG A 53 -13.08 -1.46 -0.62
N ARG A 54 -13.54 -2.12 0.44
CA ARG A 54 -14.30 -3.37 0.40
C ARG A 54 -15.70 -3.25 -0.20
N LYS A 55 -16.43 -2.18 0.11
CA LYS A 55 -17.89 -2.12 -0.07
C LYS A 55 -18.33 -1.33 -1.29
N TYR A 56 -17.51 -0.47 -1.83
CA TYR A 56 -17.82 0.36 -2.99
C TYR A 56 -16.57 0.83 -3.69
N ILE A 57 -16.72 1.22 -4.93
CA ILE A 57 -15.67 1.90 -5.70
C ILE A 57 -16.23 3.20 -6.25
N ASN A 58 -15.41 4.24 -6.24
CA ASN A 58 -15.72 5.46 -6.95
C ASN A 58 -15.58 5.24 -8.46
N PHE A 59 -16.55 5.67 -9.26
CA PHE A 59 -16.51 5.50 -10.71
C PHE A 59 -15.31 6.18 -11.38
N HIS A 60 -14.86 7.31 -10.84
CA HIS A 60 -13.64 7.97 -11.33
C HIS A 60 -12.42 7.08 -11.08
N SER A 61 -12.26 6.53 -9.89
CA SER A 61 -11.16 5.62 -9.56
C SER A 61 -11.18 4.35 -10.41
N LEU A 62 -12.36 3.79 -10.67
CA LEU A 62 -12.50 2.66 -11.57
C LEU A 62 -12.09 3.01 -13.01
N MET A 63 -12.55 4.16 -13.51
CA MET A 63 -12.20 4.62 -14.85
C MET A 63 -10.69 4.85 -14.99
N GLU A 64 -10.09 5.55 -14.03
CA GLU A 64 -8.66 5.85 -14.05
C GLU A 64 -7.80 4.58 -13.94
N SER A 65 -8.12 3.67 -13.01
CA SER A 65 -7.39 2.39 -12.88
C SER A 65 -7.51 1.52 -14.14
N ARG A 66 -8.68 1.52 -14.79
CA ARG A 66 -8.82 0.87 -16.09
C ARG A 66 -7.88 1.49 -17.11
N ARG A 67 -7.90 2.81 -17.28
CA ARG A 67 -7.13 3.55 -18.28
C ARG A 67 -5.61 3.34 -18.14
N TYR A 68 -5.05 3.57 -16.95
CA TYR A 68 -3.59 3.53 -16.80
C TYR A 68 -3.02 2.16 -16.46
N PHE A 69 -3.84 1.17 -16.08
CA PHE A 69 -3.34 -0.15 -15.71
C PHE A 69 -4.01 -1.30 -16.48
N PHE A 70 -5.32 -1.53 -16.32
CA PHE A 70 -5.94 -2.73 -16.90
C PHE A 70 -5.99 -2.71 -18.42
N ASP A 71 -6.38 -1.58 -19.05
CA ASP A 71 -6.41 -1.43 -20.50
C ASP A 71 -4.99 -1.50 -21.08
N ARG A 72 -4.01 -0.93 -20.40
CA ARG A 72 -2.60 -1.05 -20.78
C ARG A 72 -2.11 -2.49 -20.73
N CYS A 73 -2.54 -3.29 -19.76
CA CYS A 73 -2.22 -4.73 -19.76
C CYS A 73 -2.76 -5.43 -21.01
N VAL A 74 -3.96 -5.06 -21.48
CA VAL A 74 -4.52 -5.59 -22.75
C VAL A 74 -3.68 -5.14 -23.94
N GLU A 75 -3.41 -3.84 -24.06
CA GLU A 75 -2.64 -3.24 -25.16
C GLU A 75 -1.24 -3.83 -25.28
N GLU A 76 -0.57 -4.07 -24.15
CA GLU A 76 0.76 -4.65 -24.07
C GLU A 76 0.78 -6.18 -24.20
N GLY A 77 -0.39 -6.83 -24.35
CA GLY A 77 -0.52 -8.29 -24.42
C GLY A 77 -0.06 -9.01 -23.14
N ILE A 78 -0.31 -8.40 -21.99
CA ILE A 78 0.07 -8.92 -20.68
C ILE A 78 -1.10 -9.70 -20.07
N THR A 79 -0.81 -10.92 -19.58
CA THR A 79 -1.73 -11.69 -18.76
C THR A 79 -1.56 -11.28 -17.30
N LEU A 80 -2.65 -10.87 -16.66
CA LEU A 80 -2.72 -10.50 -15.25
C LEU A 80 -3.37 -11.63 -14.44
N HIS A 81 -2.59 -12.25 -13.54
CA HIS A 81 -3.11 -13.10 -12.48
C HIS A 81 -3.27 -12.27 -11.24
N ALA A 82 -4.45 -12.16 -10.67
CA ALA A 82 -4.71 -11.40 -9.46
C ALA A 82 -5.26 -12.29 -8.35
N LEU A 83 -4.61 -12.23 -7.19
CA LEU A 83 -5.10 -12.82 -5.96
C LEU A 83 -6.18 -11.91 -5.37
N ILE A 84 -7.12 -12.50 -4.65
CA ILE A 84 -8.08 -11.73 -3.85
C ILE A 84 -7.45 -11.45 -2.49
N GLY A 85 -7.29 -10.17 -2.15
CA GLY A 85 -6.83 -9.70 -0.85
C GLY A 85 -7.97 -9.37 0.10
N ASN A 86 -7.63 -8.95 1.32
CA ASN A 86 -8.63 -8.64 2.34
C ASN A 86 -9.39 -7.32 2.09
N HIS A 87 -8.84 -6.39 1.30
CA HIS A 87 -9.54 -5.18 0.86
C HIS A 87 -10.46 -5.44 -0.35
N ASP A 88 -10.27 -6.52 -1.06
CA ASP A 88 -11.08 -6.86 -2.23
C ASP A 88 -12.43 -7.50 -1.88
N ILE A 89 -12.60 -8.05 -0.67
CA ILE A 89 -13.78 -8.81 -0.24
C ILE A 89 -14.81 -7.93 0.49
N PHE A 90 -16.10 -8.17 0.23
CA PHE A 90 -17.18 -7.43 0.88
C PHE A 90 -17.34 -7.83 2.37
N TRP A 91 -17.45 -9.12 2.65
CA TRP A 91 -17.50 -9.69 4.01
C TRP A 91 -16.12 -10.15 4.45
N LYS A 92 -15.72 -9.83 5.68
CA LYS A 92 -14.38 -10.19 6.21
C LYS A 92 -14.08 -11.69 6.18
N GLU A 93 -15.11 -12.53 6.25
CA GLU A 93 -15.00 -13.97 6.43
C GLU A 93 -15.33 -14.80 5.18
N SER A 94 -15.55 -14.15 4.02
CA SER A 94 -15.93 -14.84 2.79
C SER A 94 -15.41 -14.14 1.54
N LEU A 95 -14.92 -14.91 0.57
CA LEU A 95 -14.48 -14.43 -0.75
C LEU A 95 -15.60 -14.41 -1.79
N GLU A 96 -16.83 -14.86 -1.44
CA GLU A 96 -17.94 -15.01 -2.36
C GLU A 96 -18.27 -13.73 -3.15
N VAL A 97 -18.25 -12.57 -2.47
CA VAL A 97 -18.43 -11.28 -3.11
C VAL A 97 -17.14 -10.47 -2.98
N ASN A 98 -16.51 -10.25 -4.12
CA ASN A 98 -15.27 -9.49 -4.20
C ASN A 98 -15.27 -8.50 -5.38
N SER A 99 -14.59 -7.38 -5.20
CA SER A 99 -14.57 -6.31 -6.18
C SER A 99 -13.87 -6.69 -7.49
N PRO A 100 -12.73 -7.43 -7.52
CA PRO A 100 -12.11 -7.82 -8.78
C PRO A 100 -13.01 -8.66 -9.66
N ASP A 101 -13.74 -9.63 -9.10
CA ASP A 101 -14.68 -10.45 -9.89
C ASP A 101 -15.81 -9.62 -10.49
N LEU A 102 -16.34 -8.66 -9.74
CA LEU A 102 -17.44 -7.81 -10.23
C LEU A 102 -16.98 -6.79 -11.28
N LEU A 103 -15.74 -6.29 -11.18
CA LEU A 103 -15.28 -5.15 -11.95
C LEU A 103 -14.39 -5.51 -13.14
N LEU A 104 -13.80 -6.72 -13.17
CA LEU A 104 -12.81 -7.12 -14.16
C LEU A 104 -13.24 -8.29 -15.03
N ARG A 105 -14.48 -8.75 -14.93
CA ARG A 105 -15.02 -9.90 -15.74
C ARG A 105 -14.87 -9.71 -17.25
N ASP A 106 -14.93 -8.47 -17.73
CA ASP A 106 -14.84 -8.14 -19.15
C ASP A 106 -13.42 -8.24 -19.71
N TYR A 107 -12.41 -8.33 -18.84
CA TYR A 107 -11.01 -8.42 -19.24
C TYR A 107 -10.60 -9.86 -19.52
N HIS A 108 -10.46 -10.22 -20.79
CA HIS A 108 -10.09 -11.58 -21.22
C HIS A 108 -8.68 -12.01 -20.82
N ASN A 109 -7.78 -11.05 -20.54
CA ASN A 109 -6.42 -11.26 -20.11
C ASN A 109 -6.25 -11.31 -18.59
N VAL A 110 -7.33 -11.13 -17.80
CA VAL A 110 -7.33 -11.22 -16.35
C VAL A 110 -7.74 -12.60 -15.88
N ARG A 111 -7.02 -13.16 -14.94
CA ARG A 111 -7.27 -14.44 -14.27
C ARG A 111 -7.32 -14.21 -12.77
N LEU A 112 -8.51 -14.29 -12.18
CA LEU A 112 -8.74 -14.07 -10.75
C LEU A 112 -8.58 -15.39 -9.98
N TRP A 113 -7.84 -15.33 -8.90
CA TRP A 113 -7.66 -16.43 -7.97
C TRP A 113 -8.52 -16.18 -6.73
N GLN A 114 -9.78 -16.63 -6.79
CA GLN A 114 -10.76 -16.54 -5.72
C GLN A 114 -10.70 -17.75 -4.78
N THR A 115 -10.09 -18.83 -5.24
CA THR A 115 -9.80 -20.03 -4.48
C THR A 115 -8.33 -20.39 -4.65
N HIS A 116 -7.78 -21.15 -3.73
CA HIS A 116 -6.44 -21.69 -3.87
C HIS A 116 -6.34 -22.61 -5.11
N GLY A 117 -5.17 -22.69 -5.69
CA GLY A 117 -4.92 -23.54 -6.84
C GLY A 117 -3.48 -23.43 -7.33
N THR A 118 -3.15 -24.21 -8.33
CA THR A 118 -1.79 -24.23 -8.91
C THR A 118 -1.81 -23.64 -10.32
N LEU A 119 -1.03 -22.59 -10.53
CA LEU A 119 -0.67 -22.07 -11.84
C LEU A 119 0.52 -22.86 -12.39
N GLU A 120 0.37 -23.43 -13.55
CA GLU A 120 1.47 -24.09 -14.25
C GLU A 120 1.94 -23.23 -15.43
N VAL A 121 3.23 -22.86 -15.39
CA VAL A 121 3.85 -22.04 -16.42
C VAL A 121 5.19 -22.64 -16.80
N ASP A 122 5.36 -23.00 -18.07
CA ASP A 122 6.57 -23.63 -18.59
C ASP A 122 7.02 -24.87 -17.76
N GLY A 123 6.06 -25.64 -17.25
CA GLY A 123 6.31 -26.80 -16.40
C GLY A 123 6.67 -26.48 -14.94
N ILE A 124 6.67 -25.20 -14.55
CA ILE A 124 6.89 -24.76 -13.18
C ILE A 124 5.53 -24.58 -12.51
N LYS A 125 5.38 -25.18 -11.34
CA LYS A 125 4.17 -25.09 -10.52
C LYS A 125 4.31 -24.00 -9.49
N ILE A 126 3.34 -23.09 -9.48
CA ILE A 126 3.22 -21.96 -8.55
C ILE A 126 1.87 -22.05 -7.87
N ASP A 127 1.84 -22.22 -6.56
CA ASP A 127 0.59 -22.21 -5.83
C ASP A 127 0.13 -20.77 -5.62
N MET A 128 -1.15 -20.54 -5.90
CA MET A 128 -1.82 -19.25 -5.80
C MET A 128 -2.83 -19.31 -4.67
N ILE A 129 -2.58 -18.55 -3.61
CA ILE A 129 -3.36 -18.60 -2.37
C ILE A 129 -3.96 -17.20 -2.12
N PRO A 130 -5.29 -17.00 -2.30
CA PRO A 130 -5.94 -15.76 -1.94
C PRO A 130 -5.98 -15.56 -0.43
N TRP A 131 -6.54 -14.45 0.03
CA TRP A 131 -6.77 -14.18 1.44
C TRP A 131 -7.40 -15.38 2.17
N ILE A 132 -6.79 -15.78 3.27
CA ILE A 132 -7.29 -16.87 4.10
C ILE A 132 -8.28 -16.29 5.11
N CYS A 133 -9.53 -16.74 5.04
CA CYS A 133 -10.59 -16.37 5.96
C CYS A 133 -11.34 -17.62 6.42
N LYS A 134 -12.30 -17.46 7.32
CA LYS A 134 -13.00 -18.57 7.95
C LYS A 134 -13.63 -19.56 6.98
N ASP A 135 -14.15 -19.05 5.84
CA ASP A 135 -14.85 -19.90 4.86
C ASP A 135 -13.89 -20.82 4.08
N ASN A 136 -12.63 -20.45 3.89
CA ASN A 136 -11.67 -21.21 3.08
C ASN A 136 -10.47 -21.76 3.86
N GLU A 137 -10.35 -21.45 5.14
CA GLU A 137 -9.17 -21.76 5.97
C GLU A 137 -8.80 -23.23 5.93
N THR A 138 -9.75 -24.12 6.25
CA THR A 138 -9.52 -25.56 6.37
C THR A 138 -9.02 -26.17 5.06
N GLU A 139 -9.70 -25.86 3.96
CA GLU A 139 -9.37 -26.40 2.64
C GLU A 139 -8.04 -25.85 2.13
N THR A 140 -7.76 -24.57 2.41
CA THR A 140 -6.51 -23.92 2.02
C THR A 140 -5.31 -24.50 2.75
N PHE A 141 -5.39 -24.74 4.07
CA PHE A 141 -4.30 -25.38 4.79
C PHE A 141 -4.10 -26.84 4.38
N GLU A 142 -5.17 -27.56 4.07
CA GLU A 142 -5.05 -28.91 3.54
C GLU A 142 -4.40 -28.93 2.15
N PHE A 143 -4.75 -28.00 1.27
CA PHE A 143 -4.12 -27.82 -0.03
C PHE A 143 -2.61 -27.53 0.13
N ILE A 144 -2.24 -26.54 0.94
CA ILE A 144 -0.84 -26.18 1.18
C ILE A 144 -0.04 -27.37 1.72
N LYS A 145 -0.59 -28.09 2.69
CA LYS A 145 0.06 -29.26 3.29
C LYS A 145 0.37 -30.35 2.27
N ASN A 146 -0.51 -30.55 1.30
CA ASN A 146 -0.39 -31.60 0.27
C ASN A 146 0.29 -31.12 -1.00
N SER A 147 0.67 -29.84 -1.10
CA SER A 147 1.29 -29.28 -2.30
C SER A 147 2.68 -29.85 -2.56
N THR A 148 2.98 -29.99 -3.85
CA THR A 148 4.30 -30.33 -4.39
C THR A 148 4.98 -29.18 -5.11
N SER A 149 4.38 -27.98 -5.10
CA SER A 149 4.92 -26.77 -5.71
C SER A 149 6.11 -26.24 -4.93
N SER A 150 7.10 -25.70 -5.64
CA SER A 150 8.26 -25.06 -5.00
C SER A 150 8.04 -23.58 -4.68
N ILE A 151 7.06 -22.96 -5.33
CA ILE A 151 6.77 -21.53 -5.23
C ILE A 151 5.33 -21.36 -4.76
N CYS A 152 5.12 -20.42 -3.82
CA CYS A 152 3.80 -19.98 -3.39
C CYS A 152 3.68 -18.47 -3.56
N MET A 153 2.57 -18.02 -4.11
CA MET A 153 2.14 -16.62 -4.16
C MET A 153 0.90 -16.48 -3.30
N GLY A 154 0.91 -15.53 -2.36
CA GLY A 154 -0.21 -15.39 -1.47
C GLY A 154 -0.51 -13.96 -1.05
N HIS A 155 -1.61 -13.81 -0.33
CA HIS A 155 -1.96 -12.60 0.40
C HIS A 155 -2.16 -12.98 1.86
N PHE A 156 -1.07 -12.92 2.63
CA PHE A 156 -1.01 -13.49 3.98
C PHE A 156 -0.80 -12.43 5.05
N GLU A 157 -1.49 -12.59 6.17
CA GLU A 157 -1.18 -11.91 7.43
C GLU A 157 -0.37 -12.87 8.32
N LEU A 158 0.97 -12.70 8.32
CA LEU A 158 1.88 -13.56 9.08
C LEU A 158 2.47 -12.82 10.26
N SER A 159 2.54 -13.50 11.41
CA SER A 159 3.18 -12.93 12.60
C SER A 159 4.70 -12.82 12.45
N GLY A 160 5.29 -11.76 13.04
CA GLY A 160 6.74 -11.54 13.07
C GLY A 160 7.32 -10.86 11.83
N PHE A 161 6.47 -10.25 10.97
CA PHE A 161 6.91 -9.44 9.85
C PHE A 161 6.61 -7.97 10.09
N PRO A 162 7.40 -7.03 9.53
CA PRO A 162 7.17 -5.61 9.71
C PRO A 162 5.90 -5.15 8.98
N LEU A 163 5.00 -4.51 9.75
CA LEU A 163 3.85 -3.77 9.24
C LEU A 163 4.30 -2.46 8.59
N SER A 164 5.21 -1.76 9.27
CA SER A 164 5.84 -0.54 8.83
C SER A 164 7.24 -0.44 9.42
N ARG A 165 7.98 0.61 9.08
CA ARG A 165 9.35 0.79 9.53
C ARG A 165 9.44 0.86 11.06
N GLY A 166 9.97 -0.20 11.67
CA GLY A 166 10.18 -0.31 13.14
C GLY A 166 9.00 -0.86 13.93
N VAL A 167 7.93 -1.29 13.25
CA VAL A 167 6.75 -1.92 13.88
C VAL A 167 6.52 -3.29 13.27
N ASP A 168 6.68 -4.33 14.08
CA ASP A 168 6.44 -5.72 13.67
C ASP A 168 5.01 -6.15 14.02
N SER A 169 4.40 -6.95 13.15
CA SER A 169 3.13 -7.60 13.44
C SER A 169 3.31 -8.65 14.51
N HIS A 170 2.51 -8.56 15.57
CA HIS A 170 2.40 -9.60 16.59
C HIS A 170 1.16 -10.48 16.39
N ASP A 171 0.22 -10.01 15.57
CA ASP A 171 -0.97 -10.74 15.15
C ASP A 171 -0.67 -11.50 13.85
N GLY A 172 -1.57 -12.39 13.44
CA GLY A 172 -1.44 -13.16 12.21
C GLY A 172 -1.09 -14.63 12.42
N ILE A 173 -0.99 -15.35 11.32
CA ILE A 173 -0.77 -16.80 11.30
C ILE A 173 0.73 -17.11 11.45
N ASP A 174 1.10 -18.15 12.21
CA ASP A 174 2.48 -18.63 12.26
C ASP A 174 2.90 -19.18 10.88
N TYR A 175 3.92 -18.58 10.27
CA TYR A 175 4.37 -18.87 8.90
C TYR A 175 4.88 -20.32 8.68
N LYS A 176 4.99 -21.14 9.72
CA LYS A 176 5.51 -22.52 9.61
C LYS A 176 4.70 -23.41 8.66
N PHE A 177 3.42 -23.10 8.43
CA PHE A 177 2.60 -23.85 7.47
C PHE A 177 3.09 -23.72 6.01
N LEU A 178 3.93 -22.72 5.72
CA LEU A 178 4.53 -22.47 4.40
C LEU A 178 5.92 -23.12 4.25
N SER A 179 6.38 -23.89 5.23
CA SER A 179 7.76 -24.44 5.27
C SER A 179 8.09 -25.44 4.15
N ASN A 180 7.10 -25.97 3.44
CA ASN A 180 7.29 -26.86 2.31
C ASN A 180 7.65 -26.12 1.00
N TYR A 181 7.51 -24.79 0.95
CA TYR A 181 7.88 -24.00 -0.22
C TYR A 181 9.33 -23.50 -0.15
N ASN A 182 10.01 -23.51 -1.29
CA ASN A 182 11.35 -22.94 -1.42
C ASN A 182 11.31 -21.40 -1.49
N ARG A 183 10.24 -20.85 -2.05
CA ARG A 183 9.99 -19.42 -2.16
C ARG A 183 8.51 -19.12 -1.94
N VAL A 184 8.24 -18.13 -1.10
CA VAL A 184 6.90 -17.58 -0.86
C VAL A 184 6.95 -16.08 -1.10
N PHE A 185 6.04 -15.56 -1.90
CA PHE A 185 5.87 -14.12 -2.09
C PHE A 185 4.46 -13.73 -1.65
N SER A 186 4.37 -12.67 -0.86
CA SER A 186 3.10 -12.22 -0.30
C SER A 186 2.86 -10.74 -0.52
N GLY A 187 1.60 -10.37 -0.73
CA GLY A 187 1.05 -9.04 -0.46
C GLY A 187 0.64 -8.91 1.00
N HIS A 188 -0.18 -7.93 1.32
CA HIS A 188 -0.75 -7.55 2.61
C HIS A 188 0.11 -6.54 3.40
N TYR A 189 1.39 -6.81 3.65
CA TYR A 189 2.24 -5.84 4.32
C TYR A 189 2.88 -4.91 3.29
N HIS A 190 2.72 -3.60 3.51
CA HIS A 190 3.10 -2.57 2.54
C HIS A 190 4.60 -2.29 2.50
N THR A 191 5.33 -2.69 3.53
CA THR A 191 6.78 -2.57 3.60
C THR A 191 7.46 -3.83 3.08
N PHE A 192 8.44 -3.64 2.18
CA PHE A 192 9.27 -4.75 1.71
C PHE A 192 9.99 -5.42 2.87
N SER A 193 9.90 -6.75 2.95
CA SER A 193 10.66 -7.53 3.94
C SER A 193 10.94 -8.94 3.45
N GLU A 194 12.04 -9.49 3.90
CA GLU A 194 12.43 -10.89 3.63
C GLU A 194 12.83 -11.59 4.92
N HIS A 195 12.24 -12.76 5.15
CA HIS A 195 12.62 -13.64 6.25
C HIS A 195 12.51 -15.09 5.81
N ASN A 196 13.61 -15.85 5.89
CA ASN A 196 13.71 -17.24 5.41
C ASN A 196 13.34 -17.36 3.91
N SER A 197 12.33 -18.18 3.59
CA SER A 197 11.82 -18.36 2.22
C SER A 197 10.73 -17.36 1.85
N ILE A 198 10.32 -16.47 2.75
CA ILE A 198 9.16 -15.59 2.61
C ILE A 198 9.61 -14.17 2.29
N THR A 199 8.99 -13.59 1.27
CA THR A 199 9.20 -12.21 0.84
C THR A 199 7.84 -11.49 0.76
N TYR A 200 7.68 -10.43 1.54
CA TYR A 200 6.64 -9.43 1.30
C TYR A 200 7.16 -8.44 0.27
N VAL A 201 6.46 -8.34 -0.85
CA VAL A 201 6.89 -7.47 -1.96
C VAL A 201 6.68 -5.99 -1.63
N GLY A 202 5.71 -5.71 -0.76
CA GLY A 202 5.31 -4.36 -0.41
C GLY A 202 4.49 -3.68 -1.51
N THR A 203 4.04 -2.46 -1.25
CA THR A 203 3.34 -1.65 -2.26
C THR A 203 4.32 -1.13 -3.31
N PRO A 204 3.92 -0.99 -4.58
CA PRO A 204 4.82 -0.50 -5.64
C PRO A 204 5.08 1.01 -5.57
N TYR A 205 4.32 1.73 -4.75
CA TYR A 205 4.39 3.18 -4.56
C TYR A 205 3.96 3.58 -3.13
N GLU A 206 4.23 4.81 -2.75
CA GLU A 206 3.86 5.35 -1.44
C GLU A 206 2.34 5.57 -1.36
N LEU A 207 1.71 5.11 -0.26
CA LEU A 207 0.28 5.29 0.03
C LEU A 207 0.05 6.20 1.24
N PHE A 208 0.92 6.11 2.25
CA PHE A 208 0.78 6.77 3.55
C PHE A 208 2.08 7.48 3.96
N TRP A 209 2.00 8.34 4.97
CA TRP A 209 3.18 8.99 5.54
C TRP A 209 4.20 8.00 6.14
N SER A 210 3.76 6.85 6.60
CA SER A 210 4.61 5.74 7.04
C SER A 210 5.54 5.22 5.93
N ASP A 211 5.16 5.41 4.67
CA ASP A 211 5.96 5.04 3.50
C ASP A 211 7.08 6.05 3.18
N TYR A 212 7.11 7.19 3.86
CA TYR A 212 8.17 8.18 3.66
C TYR A 212 9.56 7.57 3.88
N GLN A 213 10.44 7.69 2.89
CA GLN A 213 11.76 7.06 2.84
C GLN A 213 11.75 5.51 2.73
N ASP A 214 10.61 4.86 2.57
CA ASP A 214 10.58 3.47 2.17
C ASP A 214 10.83 3.37 0.65
N GLN A 215 11.78 2.53 0.24
CA GLN A 215 12.09 2.36 -1.18
C GLN A 215 11.08 1.41 -1.81
N LYS A 216 10.02 1.98 -2.37
CA LYS A 216 8.97 1.24 -3.07
C LYS A 216 9.50 0.58 -4.34
N LYS A 217 9.00 -0.61 -4.64
CA LYS A 217 9.50 -1.45 -5.74
C LYS A 217 8.47 -2.48 -6.16
N PHE A 218 8.69 -3.09 -7.30
CA PHE A 218 8.09 -4.36 -7.70
C PHE A 218 9.20 -5.37 -8.02
N ALA A 219 8.83 -6.64 -8.14
CA ALA A 219 9.82 -7.69 -8.36
C ALA A 219 9.61 -8.38 -9.72
N ILE A 220 10.70 -8.85 -10.32
CA ILE A 220 10.68 -9.72 -11.50
C ILE A 220 11.35 -11.03 -11.14
N LEU A 221 10.55 -12.09 -11.10
CA LEU A 221 10.96 -13.44 -10.82
C LEU A 221 11.29 -14.14 -12.14
N ASP A 222 12.51 -14.66 -12.26
CA ASP A 222 12.80 -15.70 -13.24
C ASP A 222 12.45 -17.06 -12.61
N ALA A 223 11.34 -17.63 -13.06
CA ALA A 223 10.74 -18.79 -12.42
C ALA A 223 11.61 -20.07 -12.57
N GLU A 224 12.43 -20.15 -13.61
CA GLU A 224 13.33 -21.29 -13.84
C GLU A 224 14.56 -21.24 -12.91
N SER A 225 15.22 -20.10 -12.87
CA SER A 225 16.43 -19.91 -12.04
C SER A 225 16.12 -19.51 -10.58
N MET A 226 14.88 -19.20 -10.25
CA MET A 226 14.43 -18.67 -8.95
C MET A 226 15.09 -17.35 -8.55
N LYS A 227 15.68 -16.63 -9.50
CA LYS A 227 16.30 -15.33 -9.27
C LYS A 227 15.25 -14.24 -9.29
N VAL A 228 15.37 -13.32 -8.35
CA VAL A 228 14.49 -12.15 -8.22
C VAL A 228 15.31 -10.90 -8.49
N GLU A 229 14.80 -10.05 -9.36
CA GLU A 229 15.28 -8.68 -9.60
C GLU A 229 14.25 -7.70 -9.04
N TYR A 230 14.70 -6.77 -8.22
CA TYR A 230 13.83 -5.71 -7.70
C TYR A 230 13.99 -4.43 -8.52
N VAL A 231 12.89 -3.88 -8.99
CA VAL A 231 12.86 -2.63 -9.76
C VAL A 231 12.27 -1.54 -8.87
N ASN A 232 13.10 -0.56 -8.54
CA ASN A 232 12.70 0.54 -7.66
C ASN A 232 11.77 1.53 -8.39
N ASN A 233 10.78 2.03 -7.66
CA ASN A 233 9.99 3.18 -8.08
C ASN A 233 10.77 4.46 -7.75
N PRO A 234 11.12 5.30 -8.74
CA PRO A 234 11.82 6.57 -8.51
C PRO A 234 10.89 7.70 -8.05
N HIS A 235 9.58 7.54 -8.23
CA HIS A 235 8.60 8.57 -7.93
C HIS A 235 8.24 8.57 -6.44
N ARG A 236 7.99 9.77 -5.91
CA ARG A 236 7.64 9.99 -4.53
C ARG A 236 6.39 10.83 -4.41
N MET A 237 5.60 10.56 -3.36
CA MET A 237 4.38 11.30 -3.03
C MET A 237 4.54 12.14 -1.76
N PHE A 238 5.44 11.73 -0.86
CA PHE A 238 5.63 12.37 0.43
C PHE A 238 7.04 12.95 0.58
N TYR A 239 7.11 14.21 1.04
CA TYR A 239 8.37 14.91 1.29
C TYR A 239 8.36 15.56 2.66
N LYS A 240 9.49 15.43 3.40
CA LYS A 240 9.74 16.18 4.63
C LYS A 240 10.82 17.22 4.36
N VAL A 241 10.58 18.44 4.82
CA VAL A 241 11.52 19.57 4.76
C VAL A 241 11.81 19.99 6.18
N ASN A 242 13.04 19.77 6.65
CA ASN A 242 13.45 20.25 7.96
C ASN A 242 13.91 21.70 7.84
N TYR A 243 13.29 22.59 8.62
CA TYR A 243 13.67 23.98 8.72
C TYR A 243 14.38 24.23 10.06
N ASP A 244 15.63 24.68 10.00
CA ASP A 244 16.44 25.06 11.16
C ASP A 244 17.32 26.24 10.76
N ASP A 245 17.03 27.41 11.30
CA ASP A 245 17.80 28.64 11.06
C ASP A 245 18.79 28.98 12.20
N ASN A 246 18.98 28.04 13.14
CA ASN A 246 19.93 28.15 14.23
C ASN A 246 21.13 27.20 14.14
N CYS A 247 21.23 26.43 13.06
CA CYS A 247 22.38 25.53 12.83
C CYS A 247 23.56 26.23 12.14
N THR A 248 24.72 25.56 12.12
CA THR A 248 25.96 26.08 11.47
C THR A 248 25.80 26.28 9.95
N ASP A 249 25.03 25.41 9.32
CA ASP A 249 24.74 25.45 7.89
C ASP A 249 23.31 25.98 7.62
N LYS A 250 22.98 27.09 8.32
CA LYS A 250 21.65 27.68 8.20
C LYS A 250 21.35 28.15 6.79
N LEU A 251 20.10 27.83 6.39
CA LEU A 251 19.53 28.29 5.14
C LEU A 251 19.57 29.81 5.02
N LYS A 252 19.89 30.33 3.84
CA LYS A 252 19.86 31.75 3.51
C LYS A 252 18.87 32.01 2.39
N ILE A 253 18.40 33.25 2.27
CA ILE A 253 17.48 33.64 1.18
C ILE A 253 18.08 33.39 -0.21
N GLU A 254 19.40 33.50 -0.34
CA GLU A 254 20.12 33.23 -1.60
C GLU A 254 20.07 31.72 -1.96
N ASP A 255 20.08 30.85 -0.95
CA ASP A 255 20.03 29.40 -1.15
C ASP A 255 18.68 28.97 -1.69
N LEU A 256 17.58 29.62 -1.26
CA LEU A 256 16.23 29.35 -1.76
C LEU A 256 16.12 29.50 -3.29
N LYS A 257 16.87 30.44 -3.89
CA LYS A 257 16.86 30.66 -5.34
C LYS A 257 17.52 29.52 -6.12
N ASN A 258 18.39 28.78 -5.47
CA ASN A 258 19.16 27.66 -6.05
C ASN A 258 18.56 26.29 -5.73
N MET A 259 17.58 26.23 -4.82
CA MET A 259 16.89 24.98 -4.48
C MET A 259 15.89 24.57 -5.57
N ASP A 260 15.87 23.29 -5.89
CA ASP A 260 14.84 22.71 -6.75
C ASP A 260 13.60 22.35 -5.94
N PHE A 261 12.55 23.16 -6.11
CA PHE A 261 11.23 22.94 -5.50
C PHE A 261 10.29 22.12 -6.41
N SER A 262 10.66 21.88 -7.67
CA SER A 262 9.79 21.20 -8.65
C SER A 262 9.35 19.81 -8.18
N LYS A 263 10.17 19.14 -7.39
CA LYS A 263 9.87 17.83 -6.78
C LYS A 263 8.67 17.82 -5.85
N TYR A 264 8.26 18.97 -5.32
CA TYR A 264 7.10 19.11 -4.44
C TYR A 264 5.78 19.33 -5.19
N ALA A 265 5.83 19.52 -6.50
CA ALA A 265 4.63 19.66 -7.32
C ALA A 265 3.77 18.39 -7.25
N ASN A 266 2.48 18.57 -6.98
CA ASN A 266 1.51 17.49 -6.82
C ASN A 266 1.87 16.46 -5.71
N ALA A 267 2.66 16.85 -4.71
CA ALA A 267 3.10 16.00 -3.60
C ALA A 267 2.58 16.52 -2.25
N TYR A 268 2.58 15.68 -1.25
CA TYR A 268 2.34 16.06 0.15
C TYR A 268 3.66 16.47 0.77
N VAL A 269 3.70 17.67 1.34
CA VAL A 269 4.91 18.25 1.95
C VAL A 269 4.70 18.50 3.43
N LYS A 270 5.56 17.97 4.26
CA LYS A 270 5.58 18.24 5.71
C LYS A 270 6.82 19.10 6.04
N VAL A 271 6.59 20.33 6.49
CA VAL A 271 7.66 21.24 6.92
C VAL A 271 7.81 21.12 8.42
N VAL A 272 8.94 20.57 8.86
CA VAL A 272 9.28 20.35 10.27
C VAL A 272 10.16 21.49 10.74
N VAL A 273 9.64 22.31 11.65
CA VAL A 273 10.34 23.48 12.17
C VAL A 273 11.10 23.12 13.43
N VAL A 274 12.42 23.05 13.33
CA VAL A 274 13.32 22.79 14.46
C VAL A 274 13.62 24.09 15.22
N ASN A 275 14.05 25.13 14.49
CA ASN A 275 14.27 26.48 15.01
C ASN A 275 13.79 27.50 13.99
N LYS A 276 13.08 28.53 14.46
CA LYS A 276 12.56 29.64 13.65
C LYS A 276 12.89 30.98 14.29
N GLN A 277 14.15 31.42 14.12
CA GLN A 277 14.64 32.73 14.60
C GLN A 277 14.38 33.85 13.57
N ASP A 278 14.35 33.51 12.28
CA ASP A 278 14.01 34.38 11.16
C ASP A 278 12.67 34.01 10.52
N PRO A 279 11.54 34.58 10.99
CA PRO A 279 10.22 34.30 10.43
C PRO A 279 10.11 34.66 8.94
N TYR A 280 10.83 35.68 8.48
CA TYR A 280 10.78 36.11 7.07
C TYR A 280 11.41 35.06 6.15
N LEU A 281 12.55 34.48 6.56
CA LEU A 281 13.18 33.39 5.79
C LEU A 281 12.28 32.17 5.73
N PHE A 282 11.63 31.82 6.85
CA PHE A 282 10.66 30.72 6.91
C PHE A 282 9.48 30.94 5.97
N GLU A 283 8.85 32.14 6.01
CA GLU A 283 7.75 32.48 5.10
C GLU A 283 8.18 32.36 3.63
N LYS A 284 9.40 32.82 3.29
CA LYS A 284 9.92 32.71 1.94
C LYS A 284 10.10 31.24 1.50
N LEU A 285 10.58 30.35 2.36
CA LEU A 285 10.67 28.93 2.06
C LEU A 285 9.28 28.33 1.77
N VAL A 286 8.32 28.63 2.63
CA VAL A 286 6.95 28.15 2.48
C VAL A 286 6.29 28.70 1.20
N ASP A 287 6.52 29.99 0.90
CA ASP A 287 6.07 30.62 -0.37
C ASP A 287 6.62 29.88 -1.60
N GLU A 288 7.92 29.53 -1.60
CA GLU A 288 8.54 28.82 -2.73
C GLU A 288 7.95 27.39 -2.88
N ILE A 289 7.64 26.72 -1.76
CA ILE A 289 6.95 25.41 -1.81
C ILE A 289 5.55 25.57 -2.40
N TYR A 290 4.77 26.56 -1.99
CA TYR A 290 3.40 26.77 -2.52
C TYR A 290 3.38 27.14 -3.99
N LYS A 291 4.40 27.83 -4.51
CA LYS A 291 4.48 28.21 -5.94
C LYS A 291 4.46 27.04 -6.89
N VAL A 292 4.92 25.88 -6.47
CA VAL A 292 4.94 24.67 -7.32
C VAL A 292 3.67 23.83 -7.20
N SER A 293 2.65 24.33 -6.50
CA SER A 293 1.34 23.69 -6.36
C SER A 293 1.41 22.27 -5.78
N PRO A 294 1.91 22.11 -4.53
CA PRO A 294 1.80 20.85 -3.82
C PRO A 294 0.32 20.49 -3.57
N VAL A 295 0.04 19.23 -3.29
CA VAL A 295 -1.31 18.76 -2.90
C VAL A 295 -1.68 19.33 -1.54
N ASP A 296 -0.74 19.23 -0.60
CA ASP A 296 -0.89 19.76 0.77
C ASP A 296 0.46 20.15 1.35
N VAL A 297 0.45 21.15 2.24
CA VAL A 297 1.64 21.55 3.02
C VAL A 297 1.26 21.61 4.49
N THR A 298 1.73 20.65 5.26
CA THR A 298 1.58 20.61 6.71
C THR A 298 2.81 21.20 7.37
N ILE A 299 2.63 22.19 8.27
CA ILE A 299 3.71 22.79 9.07
C ILE A 299 3.63 22.25 10.49
N VAL A 300 4.73 21.68 10.98
CA VAL A 300 4.84 21.13 12.34
C VAL A 300 5.89 21.92 13.09
N GLU A 301 5.44 22.69 14.10
CA GLU A 301 6.30 23.58 14.93
C GLU A 301 6.66 22.98 16.30
N ASP A 302 6.08 21.85 16.71
CA ASP A 302 6.34 21.19 17.99
C ASP A 302 6.78 19.74 17.82
N PHE A 303 7.93 19.40 18.43
CA PHE A 303 8.51 18.06 18.37
C PHE A 303 7.79 17.04 19.29
N THR A 304 7.04 17.52 20.27
CA THR A 304 6.33 16.63 21.21
C THR A 304 5.14 15.91 20.56
N GLU A 305 4.56 16.47 19.50
CA GLU A 305 3.51 15.81 18.72
C GLU A 305 4.05 14.77 17.73
N PHE A 306 5.37 14.76 17.47
CA PHE A 306 5.97 13.93 16.42
C PHE A 306 6.13 12.45 16.80
N SER A 307 6.11 12.12 18.09
CA SER A 307 6.30 10.74 18.56
C SER A 307 5.01 9.93 18.62
N GLU A 308 3.84 10.60 18.52
CA GLU A 308 2.56 9.95 18.72
C GLU A 308 1.69 9.85 17.43
N THR A 309 1.98 10.67 16.40
CA THR A 309 1.15 10.73 15.18
C THR A 309 1.62 9.77 14.05
N GLU A 310 2.75 9.11 14.20
CA GLU A 310 3.14 8.04 13.26
C GLU A 310 2.24 6.80 13.36
N ASP A 311 1.50 6.66 14.47
CA ASP A 311 0.56 5.56 14.71
C ASP A 311 -0.73 5.65 13.86
N GLU A 312 -1.16 6.82 13.42
CA GLU A 312 -2.42 6.97 12.66
C GLU A 312 -2.38 6.31 11.28
N ASP A 313 -1.22 6.28 10.62
CA ASP A 313 -1.11 5.68 9.29
C ASP A 313 -0.95 4.14 9.34
N ILE A 314 -0.41 3.60 10.43
CA ILE A 314 -0.20 2.15 10.62
C ILE A 314 -1.54 1.44 10.82
N VAL A 315 -2.41 2.12 11.51
CA VAL A 315 -3.68 1.63 11.98
C VAL A 315 -4.69 1.41 10.83
N ASN A 316 -4.56 2.12 9.70
CA ASN A 316 -5.45 2.00 8.55
C ASN A 316 -5.17 0.76 7.66
N GLN A 317 -4.08 0.04 7.90
CA GLN A 317 -3.69 -1.07 7.02
C GLN A 317 -4.36 -2.41 7.35
N ALA A 318 -4.69 -2.66 8.61
CA ALA A 318 -5.17 -3.97 9.05
C ALA A 318 -6.59 -3.96 9.67
N GLU A 319 -7.15 -2.81 10.02
CA GLU A 319 -8.40 -2.76 10.79
C GLU A 319 -9.36 -1.65 10.34
N ASP A 320 -10.67 -1.91 10.50
CA ASP A 320 -11.74 -0.92 10.39
C ASP A 320 -11.52 0.18 11.45
N THR A 321 -11.60 1.46 11.06
CA THR A 321 -11.41 2.65 11.90
C THR A 321 -12.08 2.55 13.29
N MET A 322 -13.22 1.86 13.38
CA MET A 322 -13.91 1.66 14.65
C MET A 322 -13.23 0.64 15.58
N SER A 323 -12.61 -0.39 15.01
CA SER A 323 -11.82 -1.37 15.79
C SER A 323 -10.60 -0.71 16.42
N ILE A 324 -9.99 0.19 15.67
CA ILE A 324 -8.82 0.97 16.08
C ILE A 324 -9.17 1.95 17.19
N LEU A 325 -10.21 2.76 17.00
CA LEU A 325 -10.71 3.67 18.04
C LEU A 325 -11.06 2.91 19.32
N SER A 326 -11.61 1.71 19.19
CA SER A 326 -11.92 0.86 20.34
C SER A 326 -10.67 0.36 21.07
N LYS A 327 -9.65 -0.10 20.34
CA LYS A 327 -8.37 -0.53 20.91
C LYS A 327 -7.60 0.64 21.52
N PHE A 328 -7.59 1.80 20.87
CA PHE A 328 -6.97 3.00 21.42
C PHE A 328 -7.61 3.42 22.74
N ILE A 329 -8.95 3.40 22.84
CA ILE A 329 -9.68 3.68 24.10
C ILE A 329 -9.31 2.65 25.17
N ASP A 330 -9.17 1.37 24.82
CA ASP A 330 -8.81 0.31 25.77
C ASP A 330 -7.36 0.42 26.24
N ALA A 331 -6.44 0.87 25.39
CA ALA A 331 -5.01 1.02 25.72
C ALA A 331 -4.72 2.29 26.56
N GLN A 332 -5.57 3.32 26.48
CA GLN A 332 -5.40 4.53 27.27
C GLN A 332 -5.86 4.30 28.71
N SER A 333 -4.95 4.53 29.67
CA SER A 333 -5.26 4.57 31.11
C SER A 333 -6.05 5.85 31.47
N LEU A 334 -7.12 6.11 30.73
CA LEU A 334 -7.94 7.28 30.94
C LEU A 334 -8.74 7.12 32.24
N SER A 335 -8.74 8.12 33.11
CA SER A 335 -9.59 8.22 34.28
C SER A 335 -11.07 8.47 33.90
N ILE A 336 -11.54 7.75 32.87
CA ILE A 336 -12.91 7.86 32.36
C ILE A 336 -13.75 6.80 33.06
N ASN A 337 -14.84 7.23 33.70
CA ASN A 337 -15.72 6.37 34.49
C ASN A 337 -16.44 5.28 33.67
N ASP A 338 -16.43 5.33 32.33
CA ASP A 338 -17.08 4.34 31.47
C ASP A 338 -16.49 4.32 30.05
N PRO A 339 -15.50 3.45 29.77
CA PRO A 339 -14.90 3.28 28.44
C PRO A 339 -15.92 2.89 27.36
N ASN A 340 -16.96 2.13 27.71
CA ASN A 340 -17.97 1.70 26.75
C ASN A 340 -18.84 2.88 26.28
N LYS A 341 -19.09 3.83 27.15
CA LYS A 341 -19.83 5.04 26.79
C LYS A 341 -19.05 5.93 25.83
N LEU A 342 -17.72 6.00 26.00
CA LEU A 342 -16.85 6.71 25.07
C LEU A 342 -16.82 6.02 23.69
N LYS A 343 -16.72 4.69 23.65
CA LYS A 343 -16.77 3.92 22.39
C LYS A 343 -18.09 4.11 21.65
N THR A 344 -19.21 4.16 22.38
CA THR A 344 -20.53 4.41 21.79
C THR A 344 -20.60 5.82 21.19
N LEU A 345 -20.14 6.83 21.92
CA LEU A 345 -20.12 8.22 21.46
C LEU A 345 -19.23 8.39 20.21
N MET A 346 -18.05 7.79 20.21
CA MET A 346 -17.14 7.82 19.05
C MET A 346 -17.74 7.13 17.84
N ARG A 347 -18.49 6.04 18.04
CA ARG A 347 -19.22 5.35 16.97
C ARG A 347 -20.32 6.22 16.38
N GLU A 348 -21.08 6.92 17.22
CA GLU A 348 -22.14 7.83 16.79
C GLU A 348 -21.56 9.00 15.98
N LEU A 349 -20.49 9.62 16.46
CA LEU A 349 -19.78 10.71 15.76
C LEU A 349 -19.19 10.25 14.42
N TYR A 350 -18.62 9.05 14.36
CA TYR A 350 -18.07 8.50 13.14
C TYR A 350 -19.15 8.22 12.08
N VAL A 351 -20.29 7.65 12.50
CA VAL A 351 -21.45 7.45 11.62
C VAL A 351 -22.03 8.76 11.14
N GLU A 352 -22.10 9.78 12.01
CA GLU A 352 -22.55 11.13 11.66
C GLU A 352 -21.60 11.81 10.66
N ALA A 353 -20.28 11.70 10.88
CA ALA A 353 -19.27 12.21 9.94
C ALA A 353 -19.39 11.56 8.55
N LEU A 354 -19.54 10.24 8.48
CA LEU A 354 -19.75 9.52 7.21
C LEU A 354 -21.06 9.92 6.51
N SER A 355 -22.08 10.34 7.27
CA SER A 355 -23.35 10.81 6.69
C SER A 355 -23.29 12.25 6.18
N THR A 356 -22.38 13.06 6.73
CA THR A 356 -22.19 14.48 6.34
C THR A 356 -21.32 14.64 5.10
N GLU A 357 -20.37 13.72 4.85
CA GLU A 357 -19.53 13.71 3.63
C GLU A 357 -20.32 13.37 2.35
N ASN A 358 -21.58 12.93 2.46
CA ASN A 358 -22.44 12.61 1.31
C ASN A 358 -23.31 13.80 0.84
N ILE A 359 -23.05 15.03 1.29
CA ILE A 359 -23.87 16.23 0.98
C ILE A 359 -23.08 17.30 0.19
N GLU A 360 -21.84 17.04 -0.28
CA GLU A 360 -21.14 17.95 -1.20
C GLU A 360 -20.87 17.31 -2.58
#